data_1c478ac452c5d818b3f05bfdf9915740
#
_entry.id   1c478ac452c5d818b3f05bfdf9915740
#
_cell.length_a   1.000
_cell.length_b   1.000
_cell.length_c   1.000
_cell.angle_alpha   90.00
_cell.angle_beta   90.00
_cell.angle_gamma   90.00
#
_symmetry.space_group_name_H-M   'P 1'
#
loop_
_entity.id
_entity.type
_entity.pdbx_description
1 polymer ?
#
loop_
_entity_poly.entity_id
_entity_poly.type
_entity_poly.pdbx_seq_one_letter_code
_entity_poly.pdbx_strand_id
1 'polypeptide(L)'
;MVKKIVLALLCFATYAVSAQNGTVSPYSLFGVGDLMTVRTVDNQSMGGLGMYTDSIHIHLNNPASLGKLALTSYSAAVSHKEIRLETNEEQQNTSVATLEYLAVALPLRFQQAGVAFGIKPYSAMGYSLINETINDEGSEVSTQYNGEGGLNQVFLSTGFRLRRDLHIGVTVNY
;
A
#
# COMPACT_ATOMS: atom_id res chain seq x y z
N MET A 1 -33.76 11.85 10.80
CA MET A 1 -33.16 12.11 9.49
C MET A 1 -31.71 11.59 9.42
N VAL A 2 -30.82 11.93 10.34
CA VAL A 2 -29.39 11.54 10.35
C VAL A 2 -29.19 10.02 10.28
N LYS A 3 -29.94 9.20 11.04
CA LYS A 3 -29.82 7.73 10.98
C LYS A 3 -30.09 7.13 9.60
N LYS A 4 -31.04 7.71 8.84
CA LYS A 4 -31.36 7.24 7.47
C LYS A 4 -30.26 7.64 6.48
N ILE A 5 -29.63 8.81 6.68
CA ILE A 5 -28.52 9.27 5.84
C ILE A 5 -27.27 8.40 6.10
N VAL A 6 -26.97 8.10 7.37
CA VAL A 6 -25.87 7.21 7.73
C VAL A 6 -26.07 5.80 7.17
N LEU A 7 -27.30 5.27 7.25
CA LEU A 7 -27.62 3.96 6.69
C LEU A 7 -27.50 3.93 5.16
N ALA A 8 -27.94 4.99 4.48
CA ALA A 8 -27.79 5.12 3.03
C ALA A 8 -26.32 5.24 2.62
N LEU A 9 -25.49 5.98 3.38
CA LEU A 9 -24.03 6.08 3.16
C LEU A 9 -23.35 4.72 3.38
N LEU A 10 -23.74 3.97 4.40
CA LEU A 10 -23.23 2.62 4.64
C LEU A 10 -23.60 1.65 3.51
N CYS A 11 -24.84 1.69 3.01
CA CYS A 11 -25.27 0.87 1.87
C CYS A 11 -24.53 1.28 0.56
N PHE A 12 -24.22 2.56 0.37
CA PHE A 12 -23.45 3.01 -0.79
C PHE A 12 -21.98 2.54 -0.74
N ALA A 13 -21.41 2.46 0.45
CA ALA A 13 -20.04 1.97 0.66
C ALA A 13 -19.89 0.48 0.29
N THR A 14 -20.93 -0.34 0.42
CA THR A 14 -20.87 -1.77 0.08
C THR A 14 -20.83 -2.06 -1.42
N TYR A 15 -21.27 -1.15 -2.28
CA TYR A 15 -21.18 -1.30 -3.73
C TYR A 15 -19.78 -0.97 -4.31
N ALA A 16 -18.92 -0.34 -3.55
CA ALA A 16 -17.58 0.08 -3.99
C ALA A 16 -16.48 -0.96 -3.71
N VAL A 17 -16.82 -2.13 -3.17
CA VAL A 17 -15.86 -3.21 -2.91
C VAL A 17 -15.70 -4.06 -4.17
N SER A 18 -15.20 -3.46 -5.23
CA SER A 18 -14.52 -4.24 -6.28
C SER A 18 -13.13 -4.59 -5.76
N ALA A 19 -12.73 -5.83 -5.90
CA ALA A 19 -11.36 -6.24 -5.57
C ALA A 19 -10.40 -5.33 -6.35
N GLN A 20 -9.67 -4.49 -5.63
CA GLN A 20 -8.73 -3.56 -6.23
C GLN A 20 -7.46 -4.34 -6.51
N ASN A 21 -7.17 -4.56 -7.79
CA ASN A 21 -5.90 -5.14 -8.20
C ASN A 21 -4.79 -4.15 -7.87
N GLY A 22 -3.82 -4.56 -7.07
CA GLY A 22 -2.71 -3.70 -6.67
C GLY A 22 -1.66 -3.51 -7.76
N THR A 23 -1.64 -4.37 -8.78
CA THR A 23 -0.73 -4.34 -9.94
C THR A 23 -1.38 -5.00 -11.15
N VAL A 24 -0.83 -4.75 -12.33
CA VAL A 24 -1.20 -5.39 -13.62
C VAL A 24 0.07 -5.91 -14.31
N SER A 25 1.06 -6.27 -13.53
CA SER A 25 2.36 -6.73 -14.03
C SER A 25 2.32 -8.23 -14.34
N PRO A 26 2.67 -8.68 -15.57
CA PRO A 26 2.82 -10.10 -15.88
C PRO A 26 3.85 -10.79 -14.97
N TYR A 27 4.84 -10.05 -14.49
CA TYR A 27 5.89 -10.56 -13.61
C TYR A 27 5.39 -10.88 -12.19
N SER A 28 4.20 -10.38 -11.80
CA SER A 28 3.57 -10.68 -10.52
C SER A 28 3.12 -12.14 -10.36
N LEU A 29 3.20 -12.95 -11.44
CA LEU A 29 2.99 -14.40 -11.40
C LEU A 29 3.98 -15.12 -10.47
N PHE A 30 5.19 -14.57 -10.28
CA PHE A 30 6.25 -15.25 -9.55
C PHE A 30 6.24 -14.90 -8.06
N GLY A 31 6.41 -15.93 -7.22
CA GLY A 31 6.56 -15.80 -5.77
C GLY A 31 5.31 -15.25 -5.08
N VAL A 32 5.48 -14.15 -4.36
CA VAL A 32 4.40 -13.48 -3.60
C VAL A 32 3.80 -12.28 -4.34
N GLY A 33 4.12 -12.15 -5.64
CA GLY A 33 3.76 -10.99 -6.45
C GLY A 33 4.79 -9.87 -6.39
N ASP A 34 4.41 -8.69 -6.89
CA ASP A 34 5.25 -7.51 -6.87
C ASP A 34 5.34 -6.92 -5.46
N LEU A 35 6.54 -6.79 -4.93
CA LEU A 35 6.77 -6.20 -3.61
C LEU A 35 6.54 -4.68 -3.66
N MET A 36 5.74 -4.20 -2.72
CA MET A 36 5.39 -2.79 -2.63
C MET A 36 6.25 -2.07 -1.58
N THR A 37 6.98 -1.03 -2.00
CA THR A 37 7.69 -0.15 -1.08
C THR A 37 6.78 1.02 -0.70
N VAL A 38 6.11 0.89 0.43
CA VAL A 38 5.18 1.91 0.91
C VAL A 38 5.93 3.01 1.65
N ARG A 39 5.69 4.25 1.23
CA ARG A 39 6.18 5.47 1.88
C ARG A 39 5.03 6.45 2.05
N THR A 40 5.09 7.31 3.04
CA THR A 40 4.09 8.39 3.14
C THR A 40 4.24 9.38 1.98
N VAL A 41 3.14 10.01 1.60
CA VAL A 41 3.12 10.99 0.50
C VAL A 41 4.12 12.11 0.76
N ASP A 42 4.22 12.59 2.00
CA ASP A 42 5.20 13.60 2.41
C ASP A 42 6.64 13.14 2.16
N ASN A 43 6.91 11.86 2.49
CA ASN A 43 8.22 11.27 2.28
C ASN A 43 8.54 11.09 0.78
N GLN A 44 7.54 10.69 -0.01
CA GLN A 44 7.69 10.57 -1.48
C GLN A 44 7.95 11.93 -2.13
N SER A 45 7.24 12.98 -1.73
CA SER A 45 7.40 14.33 -2.28
C SER A 45 8.78 14.93 -1.98
N MET A 46 9.42 14.47 -0.89
CA MET A 46 10.81 14.83 -0.54
C MET A 46 11.87 13.87 -1.13
N GLY A 47 11.53 13.12 -2.18
CA GLY A 47 12.46 12.16 -2.80
C GLY A 47 12.69 10.89 -2.00
N GLY A 48 11.82 10.56 -1.05
CA GLY A 48 11.90 9.34 -0.25
C GLY A 48 12.93 9.41 0.90
N LEU A 49 13.28 10.60 1.36
CA LEU A 49 14.22 10.81 2.46
C LEU A 49 13.69 10.23 3.78
N GLY A 50 14.07 8.99 4.10
CA GLY A 50 13.65 8.32 5.35
C GLY A 50 14.28 8.89 6.62
N MET A 51 15.30 9.73 6.50
CA MET A 51 16.03 10.30 7.65
C MET A 51 15.45 11.63 8.15
N TYR A 52 14.66 12.32 7.33
CA TYR A 52 13.98 13.53 7.76
C TYR A 52 12.91 13.18 8.78
N THR A 53 12.95 13.82 9.92
CA THR A 53 11.97 13.61 10.99
C THR A 53 11.49 14.95 11.53
N ASP A 54 10.19 15.10 11.61
CA ASP A 54 9.54 16.24 12.24
C ASP A 54 8.63 15.82 13.41
N SER A 55 7.84 16.73 13.91
CA SER A 55 6.98 16.50 15.08
C SER A 55 5.53 16.14 14.71
N ILE A 56 5.19 16.07 13.44
CA ILE A 56 3.81 15.94 12.97
C ILE A 56 3.63 14.74 12.06
N HIS A 57 4.58 14.51 11.11
CA HIS A 57 4.41 13.51 10.06
C HIS A 57 4.83 12.11 10.50
N ILE A 58 4.10 11.13 10.00
CA ILE A 58 4.37 9.70 10.25
C ILE A 58 5.38 9.22 9.21
N HIS A 59 6.44 8.52 9.67
CA HIS A 59 7.38 7.84 8.79
C HIS A 59 7.24 6.33 8.92
N LEU A 60 6.68 5.67 7.90
CA LEU A 60 6.40 4.23 7.93
C LEU A 60 7.66 3.38 7.96
N ASN A 61 8.76 3.89 7.42
CA ASN A 61 10.02 3.15 7.29
C ASN A 61 11.07 3.56 8.36
N ASN A 62 10.76 4.58 9.17
CA ASN A 62 11.66 5.04 10.23
C ASN A 62 10.90 5.18 11.55
N PRO A 63 10.76 4.10 12.34
CA PRO A 63 10.03 4.15 13.61
C PRO A 63 10.67 5.07 14.64
N ALA A 64 11.99 5.34 14.55
CA ALA A 64 12.67 6.25 15.47
C ALA A 64 12.14 7.70 15.38
N SER A 65 11.53 8.09 14.24
CA SER A 65 10.88 9.40 14.06
C SER A 65 9.77 9.65 15.09
N LEU A 66 9.08 8.60 15.54
CA LEU A 66 8.01 8.69 16.54
C LEU A 66 8.50 9.24 17.89
N GLY A 67 9.79 9.17 18.18
CA GLY A 67 10.41 9.80 19.35
C GLY A 67 10.36 11.34 19.33
N LYS A 68 10.09 11.96 18.18
CA LYS A 68 9.87 13.42 18.05
C LYS A 68 8.42 13.83 17.95
N LEU A 69 7.50 12.86 17.84
CA LEU A 69 6.09 13.13 17.63
C LEU A 69 5.51 13.99 18.76
N ALA A 70 4.85 15.08 18.38
CA ALA A 70 4.23 16.02 19.32
C ALA A 70 2.71 15.97 19.28
N LEU A 71 2.12 15.61 18.14
CA LEU A 71 0.68 15.62 17.91
C LEU A 71 0.21 14.24 17.46
N THR A 72 -1.04 13.93 17.79
CA THR A 72 -1.73 12.79 17.17
C THR A 72 -1.90 13.05 15.69
N SER A 73 -1.43 12.13 14.88
CA SER A 73 -1.48 12.24 13.43
C SER A 73 -2.15 11.04 12.81
N TYR A 74 -2.98 11.26 11.81
CA TYR A 74 -3.51 10.22 10.94
C TYR A 74 -3.09 10.51 9.53
N SER A 75 -2.72 9.48 8.82
CA SER A 75 -2.33 9.59 7.43
C SER A 75 -2.89 8.41 6.65
N ALA A 76 -3.50 8.72 5.52
CA ALA A 76 -4.00 7.74 4.57
C ALA A 76 -3.66 8.18 3.17
N ALA A 77 -3.33 7.25 2.30
CA ALA A 77 -3.06 7.55 0.91
C ALA A 77 -3.67 6.50 -0.01
N VAL A 78 -4.17 7.00 -1.14
CA VAL A 78 -4.63 6.21 -2.27
C VAL A 78 -3.82 6.62 -3.48
N SER A 79 -3.32 5.67 -4.22
CA SER A 79 -2.67 5.92 -5.51
C SER A 79 -3.57 5.48 -6.65
N HIS A 80 -3.46 6.21 -7.75
CA HIS A 80 -3.99 5.82 -9.03
C HIS A 80 -2.85 5.82 -10.04
N LYS A 81 -2.61 4.67 -10.67
CA LYS A 81 -1.55 4.49 -11.66
C LYS A 81 -2.18 4.14 -13.00
N GLU A 82 -1.80 4.86 -14.03
CA GLU A 82 -2.09 4.51 -15.41
C GLU A 82 -0.87 3.79 -15.97
N ILE A 83 -1.08 2.60 -16.48
CA ILE A 83 -0.02 1.73 -17.02
C ILE A 83 -0.32 1.53 -18.49
N ARG A 84 0.64 1.85 -19.32
CA ARG A 84 0.61 1.57 -20.75
C ARG A 84 1.53 0.39 -21.03
N LEU A 85 0.94 -0.69 -21.46
CA LEU A 85 1.66 -1.86 -21.93
C LEU A 85 1.76 -1.77 -23.45
N GLU A 86 2.96 -1.85 -23.97
CA GLU A 86 3.24 -1.70 -25.40
C GLU A 86 4.12 -2.87 -25.84
N THR A 87 3.63 -3.60 -26.83
CA THR A 87 4.37 -4.60 -27.58
C THR A 87 4.56 -4.11 -29.02
N ASN A 88 5.32 -4.83 -29.83
CA ASN A 88 5.54 -4.43 -31.23
C ASN A 88 4.25 -4.41 -32.09
N GLU A 89 3.20 -5.10 -31.64
CA GLU A 89 1.95 -5.29 -32.40
C GLU A 89 0.72 -4.72 -31.70
N GLU A 90 0.75 -4.57 -30.36
CA GLU A 90 -0.42 -4.16 -29.60
C GLU A 90 -0.07 -3.14 -28.50
N GLN A 91 -1.02 -2.26 -28.21
CA GLN A 91 -0.98 -1.31 -27.11
C GLN A 91 -2.19 -1.53 -26.21
N GLN A 92 -1.95 -1.70 -24.91
CA GLN A 92 -3.00 -1.82 -23.91
C GLN A 92 -2.80 -0.76 -22.84
N ASN A 93 -3.86 0.01 -22.56
CA ASN A 93 -3.90 0.95 -21.45
C ASN A 93 -4.71 0.32 -20.33
N THR A 94 -4.17 0.33 -19.14
CA THR A 94 -4.86 -0.15 -17.95
C THR A 94 -4.62 0.80 -16.78
N SER A 95 -5.54 0.82 -15.82
CA SER A 95 -5.40 1.66 -14.62
C SER A 95 -5.59 0.83 -13.37
N VAL A 96 -4.85 1.19 -12.34
CA VAL A 96 -4.88 0.53 -11.04
C VAL A 96 -5.05 1.57 -9.95
N ALA A 97 -6.06 1.40 -9.10
CA ALA A 97 -6.24 2.21 -7.90
C ALA A 97 -5.95 1.36 -6.67
N THR A 98 -5.05 1.82 -5.81
CA THR A 98 -4.59 1.06 -4.64
C THR A 98 -4.58 1.92 -3.39
N LEU A 99 -5.04 1.36 -2.26
CA LEU A 99 -4.82 1.95 -0.95
C LEU A 99 -3.33 1.75 -0.59
N GLU A 100 -2.58 2.84 -0.51
CA GLU A 100 -1.15 2.79 -0.19
C GLU A 100 -0.90 2.52 1.29
N TYR A 101 -1.64 3.17 2.17
CA TYR A 101 -1.57 2.93 3.61
C TYR A 101 -2.69 3.66 4.36
N LEU A 102 -2.95 3.14 5.56
CA LEU A 102 -3.72 3.81 6.60
C LEU A 102 -2.90 3.72 7.90
N ALA A 103 -2.57 4.85 8.49
CA ALA A 103 -1.72 4.93 9.67
C ALA A 103 -2.23 5.95 10.68
N VAL A 104 -2.12 5.60 11.95
CA VAL A 104 -2.39 6.48 13.09
C VAL A 104 -1.16 6.50 13.98
N ALA A 105 -0.73 7.68 14.39
CA ALA A 105 0.37 7.85 15.32
C ALA A 105 -0.05 8.70 16.51
N LEU A 106 0.34 8.25 17.69
CA LEU A 106 -0.02 8.83 18.98
C LEU A 106 1.27 9.16 19.75
N PRO A 107 1.46 10.41 20.21
CA PRO A 107 2.52 10.73 21.16
C PRO A 107 2.15 10.13 22.53
N LEU A 108 2.98 9.22 23.03
CA LEU A 108 2.85 8.69 24.40
C LEU A 108 3.42 9.68 25.42
N ARG A 109 4.52 10.33 25.05
CA ARG A 109 5.14 11.39 25.81
C ARG A 109 5.66 12.46 24.84
N PHE A 110 5.24 13.70 25.09
CA PHE A 110 5.54 14.83 24.21
C PHE A 110 7.02 14.89 23.79
N GLN A 111 7.27 14.72 22.50
CA GLN A 111 8.60 14.70 21.89
C GLN A 111 9.63 13.77 22.56
N GLN A 112 9.19 12.67 23.17
CA GLN A 112 10.09 11.69 23.80
C GLN A 112 9.74 10.26 23.41
N ALA A 113 8.45 9.94 23.29
CA ALA A 113 7.98 8.62 22.89
C ALA A 113 6.70 8.71 22.09
N GLY A 114 6.57 7.86 21.10
CA GLY A 114 5.36 7.74 20.31
C GLY A 114 5.13 6.29 19.86
N VAL A 115 3.90 6.02 19.50
CA VAL A 115 3.46 4.76 18.93
C VAL A 115 2.70 5.05 17.63
N ALA A 116 2.88 4.21 16.63
CA ALA A 116 2.09 4.24 15.41
C ALA A 116 1.63 2.83 15.06
N PHE A 117 0.43 2.73 14.52
CA PHE A 117 -0.12 1.49 14.02
C PHE A 117 -0.95 1.75 12.76
N GLY A 118 -1.12 0.71 11.98
CA GLY A 118 -1.87 0.83 10.74
C GLY A 118 -1.76 -0.39 9.86
N ILE A 119 -2.22 -0.21 8.63
CA ILE A 119 -2.17 -1.22 7.58
C ILE A 119 -1.52 -0.66 6.33
N LYS A 120 -0.74 -1.47 5.66
CA LYS A 120 -0.10 -1.15 4.39
C LYS A 120 0.02 -2.40 3.53
N PRO A 121 -0.03 -2.31 2.20
CA PRO A 121 0.24 -3.44 1.33
C PRO A 121 1.72 -3.86 1.45
N TYR A 122 1.95 -5.15 1.38
CA TYR A 122 3.28 -5.76 1.29
C TYR A 122 3.60 -6.17 -0.13
N SER A 123 2.65 -6.84 -0.79
CA SER A 123 2.78 -7.23 -2.17
C SER A 123 1.44 -7.17 -2.88
N ALA A 124 1.47 -7.10 -4.19
CA ALA A 124 0.30 -7.13 -5.04
C ALA A 124 0.52 -8.11 -6.20
N MET A 125 -0.55 -8.80 -6.58
CA MET A 125 -0.57 -9.73 -7.69
C MET A 125 -1.74 -9.37 -8.62
N GLY A 126 -1.45 -9.27 -9.91
CA GLY A 126 -2.44 -8.99 -10.93
C GLY A 126 -1.85 -9.32 -12.30
N TYR A 127 -2.19 -10.48 -12.85
CA TYR A 127 -1.74 -10.88 -14.17
C TYR A 127 -2.86 -11.55 -14.96
N SER A 128 -2.79 -11.40 -16.28
CA SER A 128 -3.60 -12.12 -17.24
C SER A 128 -2.67 -12.60 -18.36
N LEU A 129 -2.51 -13.91 -18.46
CA LEU A 129 -1.66 -14.55 -19.43
C LEU A 129 -2.50 -15.44 -20.34
N ILE A 130 -2.29 -15.34 -21.64
CA ILE A 130 -2.92 -16.18 -22.64
C ILE A 130 -1.83 -17.08 -23.22
N ASN A 131 -2.08 -18.38 -23.20
CA ASN A 131 -1.23 -19.37 -23.83
C ASN A 131 -2.00 -20.06 -24.95
N GLU A 132 -1.50 -19.92 -26.18
CA GLU A 132 -2.06 -20.56 -27.36
C GLU A 132 -1.25 -21.81 -27.68
N THR A 133 -1.90 -22.93 -27.70
CA THR A 133 -1.29 -24.24 -28.00
C THR A 133 -2.11 -24.95 -29.07
N ILE A 134 -1.44 -25.63 -29.99
CA ILE A 134 -2.11 -26.47 -30.99
C ILE A 134 -2.17 -27.89 -30.41
N ASN A 135 -3.38 -28.43 -30.25
CA ASN A 135 -3.60 -29.82 -29.82
C ASN A 135 -3.12 -30.82 -30.88
N ASP A 136 -2.90 -32.06 -30.46
CA ASP A 136 -2.54 -33.18 -31.36
C ASP A 136 -3.52 -33.40 -32.50
N GLU A 137 -4.73 -32.87 -32.40
CA GLU A 137 -5.79 -32.88 -33.41
C GLU A 137 -5.73 -31.70 -34.39
N GLY A 138 -4.73 -30.78 -34.23
CA GLY A 138 -4.57 -29.60 -35.08
C GLY A 138 -5.52 -28.45 -34.75
N SER A 139 -6.21 -28.48 -33.61
CA SER A 139 -7.08 -27.40 -33.15
C SER A 139 -6.31 -26.44 -32.26
N GLU A 140 -6.51 -25.12 -32.46
CA GLU A 140 -5.96 -24.08 -31.59
C GLU A 140 -6.72 -24.06 -30.24
N VAL A 141 -6.00 -24.23 -29.17
CA VAL A 141 -6.52 -24.12 -27.79
C VAL A 141 -5.88 -22.91 -27.13
N SER A 142 -6.71 -21.94 -26.81
CA SER A 142 -6.31 -20.74 -26.04
C SER A 142 -6.65 -20.98 -24.56
N THR A 143 -5.61 -20.95 -23.70
CA THR A 143 -5.77 -21.07 -22.26
C THR A 143 -5.42 -19.74 -21.60
N GLN A 144 -6.36 -19.18 -20.85
CA GLN A 144 -6.16 -17.93 -20.13
C GLN A 144 -5.93 -18.20 -18.63
N TYR A 145 -4.83 -17.65 -18.11
CA TYR A 145 -4.45 -17.69 -16.69
C TYR A 145 -4.62 -16.30 -16.10
N ASN A 146 -5.55 -16.15 -15.17
CA ASN A 146 -5.77 -14.91 -14.45
C ASN A 146 -5.41 -15.11 -12.98
N GLY A 147 -4.62 -14.21 -12.41
CA GLY A 147 -4.31 -14.19 -10.99
C GLY A 147 -4.48 -12.79 -10.43
N GLU A 148 -5.19 -12.70 -9.32
CA GLU A 148 -5.45 -11.46 -8.61
C GLU A 148 -5.28 -11.67 -7.11
N GLY A 149 -4.71 -10.67 -6.42
CA GLY A 149 -4.57 -10.71 -4.98
C GLY A 149 -3.45 -9.83 -4.45
N GLY A 150 -3.08 -10.07 -3.20
CA GLY A 150 -1.99 -9.36 -2.54
C GLY A 150 -1.94 -9.67 -1.06
N LEU A 151 -0.81 -9.31 -0.46
CA LEU A 151 -0.59 -9.41 0.97
C LEU A 151 -0.62 -8.02 1.58
N ASN A 152 -1.37 -7.88 2.65
CA ASN A 152 -1.39 -6.67 3.47
C ASN A 152 -0.71 -6.93 4.80
N GLN A 153 0.02 -5.94 5.30
CA GLN A 153 0.67 -5.96 6.60
C GLN A 153 -0.04 -5.04 7.56
N VAL A 154 -0.36 -5.55 8.74
CA VAL A 154 -0.63 -4.72 9.91
C VAL A 154 0.68 -4.44 10.60
N PHE A 155 0.96 -3.19 10.92
CA PHE A 155 2.18 -2.80 11.61
C PHE A 155 1.90 -2.11 12.94
N LEU A 156 2.80 -2.32 13.88
CA LEU A 156 2.88 -1.60 15.14
C LEU A 156 4.32 -1.10 15.31
N SER A 157 4.48 0.21 15.39
CA SER A 157 5.78 0.88 15.52
C SER A 157 5.83 1.65 16.82
N THR A 158 6.99 1.63 17.47
CA THR A 158 7.27 2.47 18.64
C THR A 158 8.59 3.18 18.46
N GLY A 159 8.67 4.42 18.92
CA GLY A 159 9.88 5.21 18.85
C GLY A 159 10.14 5.96 20.16
N PHE A 160 11.40 6.01 20.55
CA PHE A 160 11.84 6.64 21.78
C PHE A 160 13.04 7.55 21.52
N ARG A 161 13.03 8.71 22.16
CA ARG A 161 14.15 9.63 22.19
C ARG A 161 15.00 9.34 23.42
N LEU A 162 16.21 8.79 23.21
CA LEU A 162 17.17 8.51 24.29
C LEU A 162 17.98 9.74 24.67
N ARG A 163 18.43 10.49 23.66
CA ARG A 163 19.19 11.75 23.81
C ARG A 163 18.67 12.77 22.80
N ARG A 164 19.19 13.99 22.89
CA ARG A 164 18.82 15.09 21.98
C ARG A 164 18.95 14.70 20.51
N ASP A 165 19.99 13.94 20.18
CA ASP A 165 20.35 13.56 18.81
C ASP A 165 20.24 12.04 18.54
N LEU A 166 19.78 11.26 19.54
CA LEU A 166 19.66 9.80 19.42
C LEU A 166 18.23 9.35 19.66
N HIS A 167 17.65 8.81 18.60
CA HIS A 167 16.32 8.20 18.63
C HIS A 167 16.43 6.73 18.21
N ILE A 168 15.67 5.88 18.87
CA ILE A 168 15.55 4.46 18.53
C ILE A 168 14.08 4.13 18.29
N GLY A 169 13.83 3.14 17.47
CA GLY A 169 12.50 2.67 17.21
C GLY A 169 12.47 1.23 16.71
N VAL A 170 11.35 0.59 16.92
CA VAL A 170 11.09 -0.79 16.51
C VAL A 170 9.73 -0.84 15.84
N THR A 171 9.64 -1.62 14.78
CA THR A 171 8.38 -1.96 14.09
C THR A 171 8.20 -3.47 14.09
N VAL A 172 7.01 -3.90 14.45
CA VAL A 172 6.55 -5.29 14.30
C VAL A 172 5.51 -5.30 13.19
N ASN A 173 5.64 -6.21 12.24
CA ASN A 173 4.69 -6.42 11.15
C ASN A 173 4.10 -7.82 11.26
N TYR A 174 2.81 -7.90 10.97
CA TYR A 174 2.04 -9.15 10.87
C TYR A 174 1.26 -9.18 9.55
#